data_eeee1ee1923d19252da4e651876a518c
#
_entry.id   eeee1ee1923d19252da4e651876a518c
#
_cell.length_a   1.000
_cell.length_b   1.000
_cell.length_c   1.000
_cell.angle_alpha   90.00
_cell.angle_beta   90.00
_cell.angle_gamma   90.00
#
_symmetry.space_group_name_H-M   'P 1'
#
loop_
_entity.id
_entity.type
_entity.pdbx_description
1 polymer ?
#
loop_
_entity_poly.entity_id
_entity_poly.type
_entity_poly.pdbx_seq_one_letter_code
_entity_poly.pdbx_strand_id
1 'polypeptide(L)'
;MERHPDSALLFLQQFSVDDCRDREQKAYYNLLLTQALDKTYRSITDAPITSALAFYRHSEDSLKKAKAFFYQGRQYSEAKEYDAAVRCYLCALTAMKQLDEPKYKALCYSHLGNANFRQGLYAKGLRYYKDAVRTFEEIKDSTNYAISLLDAGYSFLLLAKLDSAEHYTLQGLRMAELIDSKEEKQTAVRNLGIIYSERKEYQKALGLLLSIKDN
;
A
#
# COMPACT_ATOMS: atom_id res chain seq x y z
N MET A 1 -11.50 7.07 -13.04
CA MET A 1 -10.12 6.94 -12.56
C MET A 1 -9.83 5.57 -11.94
N GLU A 2 -10.64 5.04 -11.02
CA GLU A 2 -10.37 3.73 -10.40
C GLU A 2 -10.48 2.53 -11.37
N ARG A 3 -11.36 2.58 -12.35
CA ARG A 3 -11.56 1.49 -13.33
C ARG A 3 -10.66 1.58 -14.57
N HIS A 4 -10.23 2.79 -14.96
CA HIS A 4 -9.44 3.06 -16.16
C HIS A 4 -8.37 4.13 -15.89
N PRO A 5 -7.32 3.79 -15.10
CA PRO A 5 -6.32 4.77 -14.70
C PRO A 5 -5.50 5.32 -15.87
N ASP A 6 -5.16 4.47 -16.84
CA ASP A 6 -4.40 4.91 -18.03
C ASP A 6 -5.19 5.92 -18.87
N SER A 7 -6.48 5.64 -19.12
CA SER A 7 -7.35 6.59 -19.84
C SER A 7 -7.49 7.90 -19.08
N ALA A 8 -7.59 7.86 -17.75
CA ALA A 8 -7.65 9.05 -16.93
C ALA A 8 -6.35 9.86 -17.00
N LEU A 9 -5.19 9.19 -16.98
CA LEU A 9 -3.90 9.85 -17.13
C LEU A 9 -3.76 10.50 -18.50
N LEU A 10 -4.08 9.79 -19.57
CA LEU A 10 -4.07 10.34 -20.94
C LEU A 10 -4.99 11.54 -21.09
N PHE A 11 -6.17 11.51 -20.47
CA PHE A 11 -7.10 12.64 -20.47
C PHE A 11 -6.52 13.84 -19.73
N LEU A 12 -5.97 13.62 -18.51
CA LEU A 12 -5.37 14.71 -17.73
C LEU A 12 -4.16 15.33 -18.43
N GLN A 13 -3.39 14.57 -19.18
CA GLN A 13 -2.23 15.06 -19.94
C GLN A 13 -2.59 15.97 -21.13
N GLN A 14 -3.87 16.02 -21.54
CA GLN A 14 -4.34 16.97 -22.57
C GLN A 14 -4.49 18.39 -22.01
N PHE A 15 -4.44 18.55 -20.68
CA PHE A 15 -4.57 19.84 -20.00
C PHE A 15 -3.24 20.20 -19.32
N SER A 16 -3.04 21.48 -19.13
CA SER A 16 -1.96 22.05 -18.33
C SER A 16 -2.52 22.61 -17.01
N VAL A 17 -1.69 22.69 -16.00
CA VAL A 17 -2.04 23.39 -14.77
C VAL A 17 -2.38 24.87 -15.01
N ASP A 18 -1.89 25.44 -16.11
CA ASP A 18 -2.16 26.82 -16.49
C ASP A 18 -3.55 27.03 -17.11
N ASP A 19 -4.19 25.95 -17.58
CA ASP A 19 -5.58 25.98 -18.05
C ASP A 19 -6.59 26.10 -16.88
N CYS A 20 -6.13 25.89 -15.64
CA CYS A 20 -6.96 26.01 -14.45
C CYS A 20 -7.20 27.47 -14.06
N ARG A 21 -8.48 27.82 -13.80
CA ARG A 21 -8.93 29.20 -13.56
C ARG A 21 -8.51 29.75 -12.20
N ASP A 22 -8.45 28.93 -11.18
CA ASP A 22 -8.20 29.32 -9.80
C ASP A 22 -7.29 28.34 -9.04
N ARG A 23 -6.94 28.70 -7.82
CA ARG A 23 -6.04 27.89 -6.96
C ARG A 23 -6.64 26.52 -6.59
N GLU A 24 -7.94 26.43 -6.40
CA GLU A 24 -8.60 25.17 -6.06
C GLU A 24 -8.58 24.20 -7.24
N GLN A 25 -8.90 24.68 -8.44
CA GLN A 25 -8.81 23.88 -9.67
C GLN A 25 -7.38 23.39 -9.93
N LYS A 26 -6.37 24.25 -9.74
CA LYS A 26 -4.96 23.87 -9.85
C LYS A 26 -4.60 22.76 -8.86
N ALA A 27 -5.00 22.91 -7.61
CA ALA A 27 -4.75 21.92 -6.58
C ALA A 27 -5.47 20.59 -6.87
N TYR A 28 -6.71 20.66 -7.36
CA TYR A 28 -7.47 19.47 -7.71
C TYR A 28 -6.90 18.75 -8.93
N TYR A 29 -6.53 19.47 -9.99
CA TYR A 29 -5.82 18.92 -11.13
C TYR A 29 -4.54 18.18 -10.72
N ASN A 30 -3.69 18.81 -9.90
CA ASN A 30 -2.46 18.23 -9.41
C ASN A 30 -2.70 16.98 -8.54
N LEU A 31 -3.75 16.96 -7.72
CA LEU A 31 -4.14 15.80 -6.93
C LEU A 31 -4.59 14.64 -7.83
N LEU A 32 -5.41 14.92 -8.85
CA LEU A 32 -5.87 13.91 -9.80
C LEU A 32 -4.73 13.37 -10.65
N LEU A 33 -3.83 14.24 -11.11
CA LEU A 33 -2.63 13.82 -11.87
C LEU A 33 -1.75 12.89 -11.04
N THR A 34 -1.48 13.27 -9.78
CA THR A 34 -0.71 12.42 -8.85
C THR A 34 -1.39 11.07 -8.63
N GLN A 35 -2.72 11.07 -8.43
CA GLN A 35 -3.48 9.83 -8.28
C GLN A 35 -3.42 8.96 -9.53
N ALA A 36 -3.47 9.54 -10.72
CA ALA A 36 -3.38 8.79 -11.98
C ALA A 36 -1.99 8.21 -12.20
N LEU A 37 -0.93 8.95 -11.89
CA LEU A 37 0.45 8.47 -11.94
C LEU A 37 0.66 7.28 -11.01
N ASP A 38 0.24 7.37 -9.74
CA ASP A 38 0.35 6.29 -8.77
C ASP A 38 -0.36 5.02 -9.25
N LYS A 39 -1.60 5.15 -9.75
CA LYS A 39 -2.40 4.02 -10.22
C LYS A 39 -1.92 3.40 -11.54
N THR A 40 -1.09 4.09 -12.30
CA THR A 40 -0.45 3.58 -13.51
C THR A 40 0.99 3.13 -13.26
N TYR A 41 1.39 2.97 -11.99
CA TYR A 41 2.73 2.58 -11.57
C TYR A 41 3.84 3.48 -12.13
N ARG A 42 3.53 4.76 -12.37
CA ARG A 42 4.50 5.78 -12.73
C ARG A 42 4.95 6.54 -11.50
N SER A 43 6.20 6.94 -11.48
CA SER A 43 6.76 7.69 -10.35
C SER A 43 5.97 8.96 -10.08
N ILE A 44 5.65 9.19 -8.81
CA ILE A 44 5.00 10.41 -8.35
C ILE A 44 6.03 11.52 -8.34
N THR A 45 5.81 12.54 -9.18
CA THR A 45 6.66 13.73 -9.19
C THR A 45 6.32 14.66 -8.03
N ASP A 46 7.33 15.29 -7.43
CA ASP A 46 7.18 16.10 -6.22
C ASP A 46 6.30 17.34 -6.43
N ALA A 47 6.48 18.07 -7.52
CA ALA A 47 5.84 19.35 -7.75
C ALA A 47 4.29 19.31 -7.72
N PRO A 48 3.59 18.41 -8.43
CA PRO A 48 2.13 18.36 -8.39
C PRO A 48 1.58 18.07 -7.01
N ILE A 49 2.11 17.05 -6.30
CA ILE A 49 1.55 16.66 -5.00
C ILE A 49 1.85 17.68 -3.91
N THR A 50 3.04 18.28 -3.91
CA THR A 50 3.39 19.36 -2.99
C THR A 50 2.48 20.57 -3.18
N SER A 51 2.21 20.96 -4.41
CA SER A 51 1.26 22.04 -4.74
C SER A 51 -0.16 21.72 -4.28
N ALA A 52 -0.65 20.51 -4.54
CA ALA A 52 -1.97 20.07 -4.09
C ALA A 52 -2.07 20.08 -2.55
N LEU A 53 -1.06 19.55 -1.86
CA LEU A 53 -1.03 19.52 -0.40
C LEU A 53 -0.96 20.93 0.21
N ALA A 54 -0.20 21.85 -0.39
CA ALA A 54 -0.12 23.23 0.08
C ALA A 54 -1.50 23.91 0.17
N PHE A 55 -2.39 23.58 -0.76
CA PHE A 55 -3.77 24.04 -0.76
C PHE A 55 -4.63 23.25 0.23
N TYR A 56 -4.69 21.90 0.07
CA TYR A 56 -5.64 21.07 0.81
C TYR A 56 -5.34 20.95 2.31
N ARG A 57 -4.12 21.18 2.77
CA ARG A 57 -3.78 21.14 4.20
C ARG A 57 -4.60 22.12 5.04
N HIS A 58 -5.07 23.22 4.45
CA HIS A 58 -5.90 24.26 5.09
C HIS A 58 -7.36 24.20 4.65
N SER A 59 -7.74 23.28 3.76
CA SER A 59 -9.11 23.11 3.26
C SER A 59 -10.01 22.44 4.28
N GLU A 60 -11.30 22.74 4.24
CA GLU A 60 -12.35 22.02 4.98
C GLU A 60 -12.74 20.70 4.30
N ASP A 61 -12.37 20.47 3.02
CA ASP A 61 -12.59 19.22 2.33
C ASP A 61 -11.67 18.12 2.89
N SER A 62 -12.17 17.45 3.91
CA SER A 62 -11.43 16.42 4.64
C SER A 62 -11.00 15.24 3.75
N LEU A 63 -11.78 14.91 2.70
CA LEU A 63 -11.44 13.82 1.81
C LEU A 63 -10.28 14.18 0.87
N LYS A 64 -10.33 15.35 0.23
CA LYS A 64 -9.23 15.80 -0.63
C LYS A 64 -7.97 16.07 0.19
N LYS A 65 -8.12 16.62 1.41
CA LYS A 65 -7.03 16.77 2.38
C LYS A 65 -6.36 15.41 2.68
N ALA A 66 -7.15 14.41 3.01
CA ALA A 66 -6.65 13.06 3.30
C ALA A 66 -5.93 12.44 2.09
N LYS A 67 -6.51 12.55 0.89
CA LYS A 67 -5.89 12.08 -0.34
C LYS A 67 -4.58 12.79 -0.64
N ALA A 68 -4.51 14.12 -0.46
CA ALA A 68 -3.28 14.89 -0.66
C ALA A 68 -2.17 14.43 0.30
N PHE A 69 -2.47 14.24 1.58
CA PHE A 69 -1.51 13.66 2.52
C PHE A 69 -1.11 12.23 2.16
N PHE A 70 -2.06 11.39 1.74
CA PHE A 70 -1.78 10.01 1.34
C PHE A 70 -0.80 9.96 0.17
N TYR A 71 -1.04 10.70 -0.90
CA TYR A 71 -0.16 10.70 -2.07
C TYR A 71 1.18 11.39 -1.82
N GLN A 72 1.24 12.40 -0.94
CA GLN A 72 2.53 12.95 -0.48
C GLN A 72 3.33 11.88 0.29
N GLY A 73 2.65 11.08 1.13
CA GLY A 73 3.26 9.93 1.79
C GLY A 73 3.78 8.87 0.81
N ARG A 74 3.04 8.63 -0.29
CA ARG A 74 3.49 7.74 -1.38
C ARG A 74 4.78 8.25 -2.03
N GLN A 75 4.83 9.54 -2.38
CA GLN A 75 6.00 10.19 -2.94
C GLN A 75 7.21 10.07 -2.01
N TYR A 76 7.06 10.39 -0.70
CA TYR A 76 8.13 10.20 0.27
C TYR A 76 8.57 8.74 0.43
N SER A 77 7.63 7.79 0.33
CA SER A 77 7.98 6.36 0.37
C SER A 77 8.83 5.93 -0.84
N GLU A 78 8.55 6.44 -2.04
CA GLU A 78 9.35 6.22 -3.25
C GLU A 78 10.75 6.84 -3.11
N ALA A 79 10.84 8.04 -2.50
CA ALA A 79 12.10 8.70 -2.18
C ALA A 79 12.85 8.05 -1.00
N LYS A 80 12.28 6.99 -0.36
CA LYS A 80 12.80 6.32 0.84
C LYS A 80 12.90 7.20 2.08
N GLU A 81 12.16 8.30 2.10
CA GLU A 81 12.01 9.21 3.22
C GLU A 81 10.91 8.72 4.17
N TYR A 82 11.12 7.55 4.77
CA TYR A 82 10.08 6.80 5.48
C TYR A 82 9.49 7.55 6.67
N ASP A 83 10.28 8.36 7.39
CA ASP A 83 9.77 9.18 8.51
C ASP A 83 8.79 10.25 8.03
N ALA A 84 9.08 10.89 6.89
CA ALA A 84 8.18 11.86 6.27
C ALA A 84 6.90 11.17 5.76
N ALA A 85 7.05 9.99 5.14
CA ALA A 85 5.93 9.18 4.68
C ALA A 85 5.00 8.80 5.85
N VAL A 86 5.54 8.32 6.97
CA VAL A 86 4.77 7.97 8.18
C VAL A 86 3.97 9.17 8.68
N ARG A 87 4.59 10.36 8.79
CA ARG A 87 3.86 11.58 9.19
C ARG A 87 2.70 11.89 8.26
N CYS A 88 2.91 11.80 6.95
CA CYS A 88 1.86 12.06 5.96
C CYS A 88 0.70 11.06 6.06
N TYR A 89 0.97 9.76 6.19
CA TYR A 89 -0.11 8.76 6.34
C TYR A 89 -0.90 8.94 7.64
N LEU A 90 -0.24 9.32 8.74
CA LEU A 90 -0.93 9.65 10.00
C LEU A 90 -1.81 10.89 9.87
N CYS A 91 -1.35 11.94 9.15
CA CYS A 91 -2.18 13.10 8.83
C CYS A 91 -3.38 12.73 7.96
N ALA A 92 -3.20 11.83 6.99
CA ALA A 92 -4.29 11.32 6.16
C ALA A 92 -5.34 10.59 7.00
N LEU A 93 -4.93 9.68 7.90
CA LEU A 93 -5.84 9.00 8.83
C LEU A 93 -6.58 9.98 9.74
N THR A 94 -5.88 11.00 10.24
CA THR A 94 -6.50 12.04 11.07
C THR A 94 -7.58 12.82 10.31
N ALA A 95 -7.30 13.20 9.05
CA ALA A 95 -8.27 13.88 8.19
C ALA A 95 -9.50 13.00 7.88
N MET A 96 -9.33 11.67 7.82
CA MET A 96 -10.41 10.71 7.58
C MET A 96 -11.13 10.22 8.84
N LYS A 97 -10.81 10.75 10.04
CA LYS A 97 -11.32 10.21 11.30
C LYS A 97 -12.86 10.10 11.33
N GLN A 98 -13.54 11.11 10.79
CA GLN A 98 -15.01 11.21 10.77
C GLN A 98 -15.62 10.77 9.41
N LEU A 99 -14.80 10.35 8.45
CA LEU A 99 -15.27 9.93 7.14
C LEU A 99 -15.47 8.42 7.07
N ASP A 100 -16.48 8.00 6.32
CA ASP A 100 -16.64 6.58 5.94
C ASP A 100 -15.84 6.29 4.67
N GLU A 101 -14.51 6.18 4.84
CA GLU A 101 -13.56 5.94 3.76
C GLU A 101 -12.64 4.75 4.12
N PRO A 102 -13.19 3.55 4.33
CA PRO A 102 -12.43 2.41 4.84
C PRO A 102 -11.31 1.99 3.89
N LYS A 103 -11.50 2.13 2.58
CA LYS A 103 -10.47 1.80 1.59
C LYS A 103 -9.21 2.64 1.76
N TYR A 104 -9.34 3.97 1.86
CA TYR A 104 -8.17 4.83 2.06
C TYR A 104 -7.55 4.66 3.44
N LYS A 105 -8.35 4.36 4.48
CA LYS A 105 -7.83 4.02 5.82
C LYS A 105 -6.97 2.75 5.75
N ALA A 106 -7.46 1.69 5.09
CA ALA A 106 -6.73 0.44 4.91
C ALA A 106 -5.43 0.62 4.13
N LEU A 107 -5.46 1.40 3.04
CA LEU A 107 -4.24 1.76 2.30
C LEU A 107 -3.24 2.53 3.17
N CYS A 108 -3.69 3.48 3.99
CA CYS A 108 -2.81 4.17 4.93
C CYS A 108 -2.18 3.18 5.93
N TYR A 109 -2.94 2.23 6.48
CA TYR A 109 -2.39 1.21 7.38
C TYR A 109 -1.35 0.33 6.66
N SER A 110 -1.63 -0.16 5.47
CA SER A 110 -0.68 -0.94 4.68
C SER A 110 0.63 -0.17 4.42
N HIS A 111 0.54 1.08 3.99
CA HIS A 111 1.72 1.91 3.75
C HIS A 111 2.46 2.33 5.02
N LEU A 112 1.76 2.54 6.15
CA LEU A 112 2.39 2.72 7.47
C LEU A 112 3.13 1.46 7.90
N GLY A 113 2.54 0.29 7.64
CA GLY A 113 3.19 -1.00 7.83
C GLY A 113 4.50 -1.07 7.07
N ASN A 114 4.45 -0.81 5.76
CA ASN A 114 5.62 -0.84 4.88
C ASN A 114 6.69 0.18 5.29
N ALA A 115 6.33 1.44 5.54
CA ALA A 115 7.29 2.47 5.93
C ALA A 115 8.02 2.14 7.25
N ASN A 116 7.31 1.60 8.26
CA ASN A 116 7.94 1.14 9.49
C ASN A 116 8.79 -0.12 9.26
N PHE A 117 8.32 -1.06 8.44
CA PHE A 117 9.06 -2.26 8.07
C PHE A 117 10.40 -1.91 7.39
N ARG A 118 10.41 -0.98 6.44
CA ARG A 118 11.63 -0.50 5.76
C ARG A 118 12.65 0.16 6.68
N GLN A 119 12.20 0.65 7.83
CA GLN A 119 13.04 1.20 8.89
C GLN A 119 13.52 0.13 9.90
N GLY A 120 13.21 -1.15 9.69
CA GLY A 120 13.52 -2.23 10.64
C GLY A 120 12.60 -2.27 11.86
N LEU A 121 11.57 -1.44 11.92
CA LEU A 121 10.61 -1.38 13.02
C LEU A 121 9.50 -2.45 12.85
N TYR A 122 9.91 -3.73 12.72
CA TYR A 122 9.04 -4.84 12.32
C TYR A 122 7.81 -5.00 13.22
N ALA A 123 7.97 -4.88 14.54
CA ALA A 123 6.85 -5.00 15.47
C ALA A 123 5.82 -3.87 15.32
N LYS A 124 6.27 -2.67 15.00
CA LYS A 124 5.41 -1.51 14.74
C LYS A 124 4.74 -1.64 13.37
N GLY A 125 5.49 -2.05 12.34
CA GLY A 125 4.96 -2.35 11.02
C GLY A 125 3.87 -3.40 11.07
N LEU A 126 4.11 -4.51 11.77
CA LEU A 126 3.15 -5.60 11.94
C LEU A 126 1.81 -5.14 12.54
N ARG A 127 1.81 -4.22 13.50
CA ARG A 127 0.53 -3.69 14.03
C ARG A 127 -0.30 -3.04 12.94
N TYR A 128 0.32 -2.21 12.12
CA TYR A 128 -0.37 -1.55 11.01
C TYR A 128 -0.81 -2.54 9.92
N TYR A 129 0.02 -3.54 9.58
CA TYR A 129 -0.41 -4.58 8.64
C TYR A 129 -1.63 -5.37 9.16
N LYS A 130 -1.71 -5.66 10.46
CA LYS A 130 -2.90 -6.29 11.05
C LYS A 130 -4.15 -5.40 10.97
N ASP A 131 -4.01 -4.09 11.13
CA ASP A 131 -5.11 -3.15 10.92
C ASP A 131 -5.53 -3.10 9.44
N ALA A 132 -4.57 -3.15 8.51
CA ALA A 132 -4.84 -3.25 7.07
C ALA A 132 -5.58 -4.55 6.73
N VAL A 133 -5.09 -5.71 7.22
CA VAL A 133 -5.71 -7.03 7.03
C VAL A 133 -7.19 -6.97 7.44
N ARG A 134 -7.49 -6.53 8.68
CA ARG A 134 -8.86 -6.45 9.16
C ARG A 134 -9.73 -5.56 8.28
N THR A 135 -9.24 -4.37 7.92
CA THR A 135 -10.05 -3.41 7.16
C THR A 135 -10.25 -3.86 5.72
N PHE A 136 -9.24 -4.46 5.07
CA PHE A 136 -9.40 -5.01 3.70
C PHE A 136 -10.34 -6.23 3.68
N GLU A 137 -10.34 -7.05 4.72
CA GLU A 137 -11.30 -8.15 4.88
C GLU A 137 -12.74 -7.62 4.99
N GLU A 138 -12.98 -6.62 5.85
CA GLU A 138 -14.28 -5.97 6.04
C GLU A 138 -14.86 -5.39 4.74
N ILE A 139 -14.02 -4.75 3.90
CA ILE A 139 -14.45 -4.17 2.62
C ILE A 139 -14.36 -5.14 1.44
N LYS A 140 -13.96 -6.39 1.68
CA LYS A 140 -13.82 -7.44 0.67
C LYS A 140 -12.86 -7.09 -0.48
N ASP A 141 -11.81 -6.33 -0.19
CA ASP A 141 -10.72 -6.06 -1.12
C ASP A 141 -9.71 -7.20 -1.08
N SER A 142 -10.03 -8.28 -1.79
CA SER A 142 -9.31 -9.56 -1.73
C SER A 142 -7.84 -9.44 -2.13
N THR A 143 -7.51 -8.56 -3.08
CA THR A 143 -6.12 -8.34 -3.52
C THR A 143 -5.28 -7.70 -2.42
N ASN A 144 -5.72 -6.56 -1.87
CA ASN A 144 -4.98 -5.89 -0.82
C ASN A 144 -5.01 -6.69 0.50
N TYR A 145 -6.05 -7.49 0.73
CA TYR A 145 -6.12 -8.43 1.85
C TYR A 145 -5.02 -9.48 1.76
N ALA A 146 -4.85 -10.13 0.58
CA ALA A 146 -3.79 -11.11 0.35
C ALA A 146 -2.39 -10.51 0.58
N ILE A 147 -2.12 -9.35 -0.01
CA ILE A 147 -0.84 -8.63 0.15
C ILE A 147 -0.58 -8.34 1.63
N SER A 148 -1.56 -7.78 2.35
CA SER A 148 -1.40 -7.42 3.76
C SER A 148 -1.17 -8.65 4.67
N LEU A 149 -1.78 -9.81 4.36
CA LEU A 149 -1.52 -11.07 5.04
C LEU A 149 -0.07 -11.53 4.84
N LEU A 150 0.45 -11.46 3.62
CA LEU A 150 1.82 -11.85 3.31
C LEU A 150 2.84 -10.92 3.96
N ASP A 151 2.59 -9.62 3.99
CA ASP A 151 3.41 -8.62 4.66
C ASP A 151 3.44 -8.84 6.19
N ALA A 152 2.27 -9.14 6.77
CA ALA A 152 2.18 -9.51 8.20
C ALA A 152 2.93 -10.82 8.48
N GLY A 153 2.76 -11.84 7.61
CA GLY A 153 3.47 -13.11 7.70
C GLY A 153 4.99 -12.93 7.68
N TYR A 154 5.49 -12.14 6.74
CA TYR A 154 6.91 -11.83 6.65
C TYR A 154 7.43 -11.00 7.85
N SER A 155 6.61 -10.09 8.37
CA SER A 155 6.95 -9.37 9.60
C SER A 155 7.04 -10.30 10.81
N PHE A 156 6.15 -11.29 10.93
CA PHE A 156 6.24 -12.34 11.97
C PHE A 156 7.50 -13.20 11.82
N LEU A 157 7.88 -13.54 10.58
CA LEU A 157 9.12 -14.28 10.31
C LEU A 157 10.35 -13.51 10.82
N LEU A 158 10.46 -12.22 10.52
CA LEU A 158 11.58 -11.38 10.98
C LEU A 158 11.57 -11.16 12.50
N LEU A 159 10.44 -11.37 13.17
CA LEU A 159 10.31 -11.37 14.62
C LEU A 159 10.50 -12.77 15.23
N ALA A 160 10.96 -13.75 14.46
CA ALA A 160 11.17 -15.16 14.83
C ALA A 160 9.91 -15.85 15.40
N LYS A 161 8.70 -15.38 15.03
CA LYS A 161 7.41 -15.96 15.44
C LYS A 161 6.91 -16.90 14.32
N LEU A 162 7.60 -18.03 14.15
CA LEU A 162 7.45 -18.90 12.99
C LEU A 162 6.03 -19.47 12.82
N ASP A 163 5.32 -19.81 13.91
CA ASP A 163 3.94 -20.34 13.82
C ASP A 163 2.96 -19.28 13.30
N SER A 164 3.09 -18.04 13.80
CA SER A 164 2.28 -16.93 13.30
C SER A 164 2.66 -16.57 11.85
N ALA A 165 3.95 -16.61 11.51
CA ALA A 165 4.44 -16.38 10.17
C ALA A 165 3.82 -17.36 9.17
N GLU A 166 3.86 -18.66 9.49
CA GLU A 166 3.25 -19.70 8.66
C GLU A 166 1.73 -19.50 8.53
N HIS A 167 1.05 -19.28 9.65
CA HIS A 167 -0.40 -19.07 9.66
C HIS A 167 -0.84 -17.95 8.73
N TYR A 168 -0.25 -16.75 8.86
CA TYR A 168 -0.57 -15.60 8.02
C TYR A 168 -0.18 -15.82 6.56
N THR A 169 0.97 -16.45 6.32
CA THR A 169 1.43 -16.73 4.95
C THR A 169 0.53 -17.75 4.25
N LEU A 170 0.07 -18.80 4.95
CA LEU A 170 -0.88 -19.77 4.39
C LEU A 170 -2.25 -19.15 4.09
N GLN A 171 -2.72 -18.23 4.92
CA GLN A 171 -3.95 -17.47 4.61
C GLN A 171 -3.74 -16.61 3.37
N GLY A 172 -2.61 -15.90 3.25
CA GLY A 172 -2.26 -15.12 2.08
C GLY A 172 -2.16 -15.97 0.81
N LEU A 173 -1.58 -17.18 0.89
CA LEU A 173 -1.51 -18.12 -0.22
C LEU A 173 -2.90 -18.54 -0.71
N ARG A 174 -3.80 -18.92 0.21
CA ARG A 174 -5.19 -19.30 -0.14
C ARG A 174 -5.91 -18.15 -0.85
N MET A 175 -5.73 -16.92 -0.37
CA MET A 175 -6.33 -15.75 -1.04
C MET A 175 -5.71 -15.51 -2.41
N ALA A 176 -4.38 -15.64 -2.54
CA ALA A 176 -3.68 -15.51 -3.82
C ALA A 176 -4.14 -16.57 -4.84
N GLU A 177 -4.44 -17.79 -4.39
CA GLU A 177 -5.04 -18.85 -5.21
C GLU A 177 -6.46 -18.48 -5.65
N LEU A 178 -7.28 -17.95 -4.71
CA LEU A 178 -8.67 -17.58 -4.98
C LEU A 178 -8.79 -16.44 -6.01
N ILE A 179 -7.88 -15.46 -5.96
CA ILE A 179 -7.86 -14.32 -6.90
C ILE A 179 -7.01 -14.60 -8.16
N ASP A 180 -6.43 -15.79 -8.25
CA ASP A 180 -5.51 -16.25 -9.31
C ASP A 180 -4.31 -15.32 -9.56
N SER A 181 -3.74 -14.77 -8.47
CA SER A 181 -2.57 -13.91 -8.56
C SER A 181 -1.26 -14.69 -8.49
N LYS A 182 -0.51 -14.67 -9.57
CA LYS A 182 0.80 -15.34 -9.67
C LYS A 182 1.84 -14.69 -8.74
N GLU A 183 1.82 -13.37 -8.60
CA GLU A 183 2.78 -12.60 -7.81
C GLU A 183 2.67 -12.93 -6.31
N GLU A 184 1.44 -12.89 -5.78
CA GLU A 184 1.18 -13.21 -4.37
C GLU A 184 1.41 -14.70 -4.08
N LYS A 185 1.06 -15.61 -5.00
CA LYS A 185 1.39 -17.05 -4.88
C LYS A 185 2.91 -17.24 -4.73
N GLN A 186 3.70 -16.62 -5.61
CA GLN A 186 5.17 -16.71 -5.56
C GLN A 186 5.72 -16.12 -4.25
N THR A 187 5.17 -14.99 -3.80
CA THR A 187 5.56 -14.34 -2.53
C THR A 187 5.26 -15.25 -1.34
N ALA A 188 4.07 -15.86 -1.31
CA ALA A 188 3.68 -16.79 -0.26
C ALA A 188 4.60 -18.02 -0.20
N VAL A 189 4.86 -18.64 -1.35
CA VAL A 189 5.73 -19.82 -1.43
C VAL A 189 7.15 -19.50 -0.99
N ARG A 190 7.71 -18.36 -1.40
CA ARG A 190 9.01 -17.89 -0.93
C ARG A 190 9.04 -17.72 0.58
N ASN A 191 8.03 -17.06 1.16
CA ASN A 191 7.95 -16.86 2.61
C ASN A 191 7.85 -18.19 3.37
N LEU A 192 7.02 -19.14 2.90
CA LEU A 192 6.92 -20.49 3.47
C LEU A 192 8.24 -21.26 3.36
N GLY A 193 8.93 -21.16 2.22
CA GLY A 193 10.24 -21.76 2.04
C GLY A 193 11.26 -21.28 3.07
N ILE A 194 11.29 -19.98 3.38
CA ILE A 194 12.15 -19.42 4.42
C ILE A 194 11.71 -19.93 5.81
N ILE A 195 10.39 -19.91 6.11
CA ILE A 195 9.86 -20.38 7.40
C ILE A 195 10.25 -21.84 7.67
N TYR A 196 10.09 -22.73 6.66
CA TYR A 196 10.46 -24.14 6.83
C TYR A 196 11.98 -24.34 6.90
N SER A 197 12.77 -23.51 6.23
CA SER A 197 14.22 -23.50 6.39
C SER A 197 14.64 -23.11 7.81
N GLU A 198 14.04 -22.10 8.41
CA GLU A 198 14.29 -21.68 9.80
C GLU A 198 13.90 -22.78 10.80
N ARG A 199 12.85 -23.57 10.52
CA ARG A 199 12.47 -24.75 11.29
C ARG A 199 13.33 -25.98 11.02
N LYS A 200 14.30 -25.92 10.09
CA LYS A 200 15.12 -27.04 9.63
C LYS A 200 14.31 -28.13 8.91
N GLU A 201 13.13 -27.82 8.43
CA GLU A 201 12.27 -28.69 7.63
C GLU A 201 12.65 -28.62 6.14
N TYR A 202 13.91 -28.90 5.83
CA TYR A 202 14.53 -28.65 4.52
C TYR A 202 13.85 -29.35 3.36
N GLN A 203 13.28 -30.52 3.57
CA GLN A 203 12.57 -31.25 2.51
C GLN A 203 11.27 -30.53 2.09
N LYS A 204 10.54 -29.96 3.06
CA LYS A 204 9.35 -29.14 2.76
C LYS A 204 9.74 -27.84 2.06
N ALA A 205 10.80 -27.17 2.56
CA ALA A 205 11.30 -25.94 1.93
C ALA A 205 11.71 -26.19 0.47
N LEU A 206 12.45 -27.28 0.21
CA LEU A 206 12.88 -27.62 -1.14
C LEU A 206 11.68 -27.93 -2.07
N GLY A 207 10.72 -28.73 -1.60
CA GLY A 207 9.52 -29.07 -2.40
C GLY A 207 8.74 -27.83 -2.83
N LEU A 208 8.59 -26.85 -1.90
CA LEU A 208 7.94 -25.59 -2.22
C LEU A 208 8.71 -24.73 -3.23
N LEU A 209 10.03 -24.61 -3.06
CA LEU A 209 10.85 -23.82 -3.97
C LEU A 209 10.92 -24.41 -5.38
N LEU A 210 10.89 -25.73 -5.51
CA LEU A 210 10.82 -26.42 -6.81
C LEU A 210 9.45 -26.19 -7.49
N SER A 211 8.36 -26.11 -6.72
CA SER A 211 7.03 -25.86 -7.29
C SER A 211 6.87 -24.50 -7.99
N ILE A 212 7.73 -23.51 -7.65
CA ILE A 212 7.74 -22.21 -8.33
C ILE A 212 8.44 -22.28 -9.70
N LYS A 213 9.40 -23.18 -9.84
CA LYS A 213 10.26 -23.24 -11.04
C LYS A 213 9.51 -23.84 -12.23
N ASP A 214 8.49 -24.66 -11.97
CA ASP A 214 7.75 -25.42 -12.99
C ASP A 214 6.46 -24.68 -13.45
N ASN A 215 6.17 -23.46 -12.92
CA ASN A 215 5.04 -22.59 -13.28
C ASN A 215 5.51 -21.20 -13.72
#